data_bd2164cbd70b9b24dc1269d5399ef50e
#
_entry.id   bd2164cbd70b9b24dc1269d5399ef50e
#
_cell.length_a   1.000
_cell.length_b   1.000
_cell.length_c   1.000
_cell.angle_alpha   90.00
_cell.angle_beta   90.00
_cell.angle_gamma   90.00
#
_symmetry.space_group_name_H-M   'P 1'
#
loop_
_entity.id
_entity.type
_entity.pdbx_description
1 polymer ?
#
loop_
_entity_poly.entity_id
_entity_poly.type
_entity_poly.pdbx_seq_one_letter_code
_entity_poly.pdbx_strand_id
1 'polypeptide(L)'
;MIRVAIDGPAGVGKSSTSKALAKYFGYAYLDTGAMYRACAWWCLKQGIDLDAETVDERVITEAVGEFFTGDHFDISVDPDNPRVFADDEDISEAIRSSEVSSHVSKVSNVIPVRNVLIAAQRAYIAREASADSFSGGLGIVAEGRDITTVVSPDAEVRVLLTAREEVRQARRTGQAVKGVGAEDVAARDKADSKVTSFLTAADGVTTIDNSDLDFAHTLDLLIGLVEDAIENQEYEQYAANLEGYELDEGDEDLISGRGFTEGARKEGCICHR
;
A
#
# COMPACT_ATOMS: atom_id res chain seq x y z
N MET A 1 1.62 -15.36 -1.51
CA MET A 1 1.49 -14.06 -0.81
C MET A 1 0.71 -13.11 -1.71
N ILE A 2 -0.32 -12.46 -1.20
CA ILE A 2 -1.10 -11.44 -1.93
C ILE A 2 -0.56 -10.04 -1.61
N ARG A 3 -0.23 -9.26 -2.63
CA ARG A 3 0.17 -7.86 -2.51
C ARG A 3 -0.97 -6.98 -2.99
N VAL A 4 -1.42 -6.07 -2.14
CA VAL A 4 -2.46 -5.10 -2.44
C VAL A 4 -1.85 -3.71 -2.48
N ALA A 5 -1.89 -3.07 -3.62
CA ALA A 5 -1.38 -1.72 -3.87
C ALA A 5 -2.55 -0.73 -3.98
N ILE A 6 -2.61 0.28 -3.12
CA ILE A 6 -3.70 1.27 -3.10
C ILE A 6 -3.14 2.67 -3.23
N ASP A 7 -3.42 3.32 -4.36
CA ASP A 7 -3.08 4.72 -4.60
C ASP A 7 -4.32 5.62 -4.56
N GLY A 8 -4.11 6.92 -4.51
CA GLY A 8 -5.15 7.93 -4.62
C GLY A 8 -4.83 9.22 -3.88
N PRO A 9 -5.59 10.29 -4.12
CA PRO A 9 -5.38 11.58 -3.49
C PRO A 9 -5.69 11.56 -1.98
N ALA A 10 -5.31 12.61 -1.29
CA ALA A 10 -5.62 12.72 0.14
C ALA A 10 -7.13 12.92 0.38
N GLY A 11 -7.64 12.37 1.49
CA GLY A 11 -9.06 12.49 1.87
C GLY A 11 -10.00 11.48 1.21
N VAL A 12 -9.51 10.56 0.37
CA VAL A 12 -10.36 9.49 -0.21
C VAL A 12 -10.62 8.33 0.76
N GLY A 13 -9.92 8.27 1.90
CA GLY A 13 -10.10 7.20 2.89
C GLY A 13 -9.10 6.04 2.76
N LYS A 14 -8.03 6.16 1.97
CA LYS A 14 -7.03 5.09 1.78
C LYS A 14 -6.59 4.44 3.08
N SER A 15 -6.05 5.23 4.02
CA SER A 15 -5.47 4.68 5.26
C SER A 15 -6.49 3.94 6.13
N SER A 16 -7.74 4.40 6.14
CA SER A 16 -8.80 3.73 6.90
C SER A 16 -9.21 2.41 6.25
N THR A 17 -9.40 2.41 4.93
CA THR A 17 -9.81 1.20 4.19
C THR A 17 -8.68 0.21 4.08
N SER A 18 -7.42 0.64 3.84
CA SER A 18 -6.25 -0.22 3.77
C SER A 18 -5.98 -0.96 5.09
N LYS A 19 -6.10 -0.25 6.23
CA LYS A 19 -5.97 -0.88 7.56
C LYS A 19 -7.08 -1.91 7.81
N ALA A 20 -8.34 -1.57 7.50
CA ALA A 20 -9.45 -2.48 7.68
C ALA A 20 -9.33 -3.72 6.79
N LEU A 21 -8.89 -3.53 5.55
CA LEU A 21 -8.62 -4.62 4.61
C LEU A 21 -7.50 -5.54 5.12
N ALA A 22 -6.39 -4.95 5.56
CA ALA A 22 -5.28 -5.70 6.14
C ALA A 22 -5.71 -6.52 7.36
N LYS A 23 -6.48 -5.92 8.27
CA LYS A 23 -7.06 -6.64 9.43
C LYS A 23 -7.98 -7.79 9.02
N TYR A 24 -8.83 -7.58 8.01
CA TYR A 24 -9.78 -8.57 7.56
C TYR A 24 -9.09 -9.86 7.08
N PHE A 25 -7.98 -9.72 6.33
CA PHE A 25 -7.24 -10.85 5.78
C PHE A 25 -6.06 -11.32 6.65
N GLY A 26 -5.77 -10.65 7.77
CA GLY A 26 -4.55 -10.91 8.56
C GLY A 26 -3.27 -10.50 7.84
N TYR A 27 -3.34 -9.51 6.96
CA TYR A 27 -2.21 -9.00 6.19
C TYR A 27 -1.45 -7.92 6.95
N ALA A 28 -0.20 -7.73 6.57
CA ALA A 28 0.58 -6.56 6.95
C ALA A 28 0.00 -5.28 6.32
N TYR A 29 0.29 -4.13 6.93
CA TYR A 29 -0.12 -2.81 6.43
C TYR A 29 1.08 -1.87 6.35
N LEU A 30 1.29 -1.23 5.20
CA LEU A 30 2.38 -0.27 5.00
C LEU A 30 1.85 1.11 4.57
N ASP A 31 2.02 2.12 5.45
CA ASP A 31 1.76 3.54 5.15
C ASP A 31 3.03 4.19 4.56
N THR A 32 3.14 4.20 3.23
CA THR A 32 4.31 4.82 2.59
C THR A 32 4.33 6.34 2.74
N GLY A 33 3.16 6.95 2.92
CA GLY A 33 3.06 8.36 3.23
C GLY A 33 3.70 8.72 4.58
N ALA A 34 3.67 7.81 5.56
CA ALA A 34 4.37 7.96 6.83
C ALA A 34 5.89 7.90 6.65
N MET A 35 6.41 7.05 5.73
CA MET A 35 7.83 6.98 5.42
C MET A 35 8.35 8.32 4.83
N TYR A 36 7.62 8.93 3.90
CA TYR A 36 7.98 10.26 3.36
C TYR A 36 7.94 11.36 4.43
N ARG A 37 7.00 11.28 5.37
CA ARG A 37 6.93 12.22 6.52
C ARG A 37 8.10 12.02 7.46
N ALA A 38 8.49 10.78 7.72
CA ALA A 38 9.64 10.46 8.55
C ALA A 38 10.93 11.03 7.95
N CYS A 39 11.10 10.97 6.62
CA CYS A 39 12.24 11.62 5.95
C CYS A 39 12.26 13.13 6.17
N ALA A 40 11.12 13.81 6.03
CA ALA A 40 11.06 15.25 6.27
C ALA A 40 11.38 15.58 7.74
N TRP A 41 10.82 14.81 8.68
CA TRP A 41 11.13 14.96 10.10
C TRP A 41 12.61 14.75 10.38
N TRP A 42 13.22 13.70 9.81
CA TRP A 42 14.65 13.41 9.97
C TRP A 42 15.51 14.54 9.45
N CYS A 43 15.25 15.05 8.24
CA CYS A 43 15.98 16.19 7.69
C CYS A 43 15.92 17.42 8.61
N LEU A 44 14.73 17.74 9.15
CA LEU A 44 14.57 18.84 10.11
C LEU A 44 15.34 18.56 11.41
N LYS A 45 15.32 17.33 11.92
CA LYS A 45 16.06 16.89 13.11
C LYS A 45 17.56 17.03 12.93
N GLN A 46 18.10 16.77 11.72
CA GLN A 46 19.48 16.96 11.36
C GLN A 46 19.86 18.45 11.14
N GLY A 47 18.91 19.37 11.31
CA GLY A 47 19.16 20.80 11.10
C GLY A 47 19.27 21.23 9.65
N ILE A 48 18.76 20.44 8.71
CA ILE A 48 18.71 20.80 7.29
C ILE A 48 17.60 21.85 7.11
N ASP A 49 17.99 23.04 6.66
CA ASP A 49 17.06 24.13 6.35
C ASP A 49 16.32 23.83 5.04
N LEU A 50 15.16 23.20 5.17
CA LEU A 50 14.29 22.88 4.04
C LEU A 50 13.56 24.12 3.46
N ASP A 51 13.63 25.28 4.13
CA ASP A 51 13.04 26.55 3.66
C ASP A 51 14.03 27.42 2.90
N ALA A 52 15.30 27.07 2.87
CA ALA A 52 16.31 27.79 2.12
C ALA A 52 15.91 27.92 0.63
N GLU A 53 16.24 29.06 0.00
CA GLU A 53 15.96 29.32 -1.44
C GLU A 53 16.56 28.23 -2.34
N THR A 54 17.70 27.67 -1.93
CA THR A 54 18.38 26.56 -2.61
C THR A 54 18.82 25.53 -1.58
N VAL A 55 18.07 24.44 -1.48
CA VAL A 55 18.48 23.28 -0.67
C VAL A 55 19.32 22.37 -1.56
N ASP A 56 20.51 21.99 -1.09
CA ASP A 56 21.33 21.02 -1.84
C ASP A 56 20.68 19.64 -1.74
N GLU A 57 20.14 19.15 -2.88
CA GLU A 57 19.50 17.84 -2.97
C GLU A 57 20.42 16.69 -2.54
N ARG A 58 21.73 16.85 -2.62
CA ARG A 58 22.70 15.85 -2.17
C ARG A 58 22.68 15.72 -0.66
N VAL A 59 22.59 16.84 0.07
CA VAL A 59 22.52 16.83 1.54
C VAL A 59 21.25 16.11 2.01
N ILE A 60 20.10 16.39 1.37
CA ILE A 60 18.85 15.70 1.67
C ILE A 60 19.00 14.20 1.35
N THR A 61 19.57 13.85 0.21
CA THR A 61 19.72 12.46 -0.23
C THR A 61 20.63 11.66 0.69
N GLU A 62 21.75 12.25 1.12
CA GLU A 62 22.68 11.63 2.05
C GLU A 62 22.02 11.40 3.42
N ALA A 63 21.35 12.40 3.97
CA ALA A 63 20.64 12.28 5.24
C ALA A 63 19.53 11.21 5.22
N VAL A 64 18.74 11.17 4.14
CA VAL A 64 17.70 10.14 3.96
C VAL A 64 18.31 8.76 3.70
N GLY A 65 19.38 8.69 2.94
CA GLY A 65 20.15 7.46 2.72
C GLY A 65 20.63 6.86 4.03
N GLU A 66 21.27 7.66 4.88
CA GLU A 66 21.73 7.25 6.22
C GLU A 66 20.57 6.79 7.10
N PHE A 67 19.44 7.50 7.07
CA PHE A 67 18.26 7.17 7.86
C PHE A 67 17.74 5.74 7.60
N PHE A 68 17.75 5.29 6.34
CA PHE A 68 17.28 3.96 5.98
C PHE A 68 18.36 2.87 6.00
N THR A 69 19.64 3.21 5.82
CA THR A 69 20.73 2.23 5.78
C THR A 69 21.49 2.09 7.11
N GLY A 70 21.36 3.09 7.99
CA GLY A 70 22.03 3.14 9.28
C GLY A 70 21.25 2.55 10.44
N ASP A 71 20.19 1.76 10.16
CA ASP A 71 19.28 1.20 11.18
C ASP A 71 18.59 2.26 12.07
N HIS A 72 18.47 3.50 11.55
CA HIS A 72 17.79 4.58 12.26
C HIS A 72 16.27 4.61 12.06
N PHE A 73 15.75 3.89 11.08
CA PHE A 73 14.34 3.90 10.72
C PHE A 73 13.69 2.53 10.91
N ASP A 74 12.52 2.53 11.58
CA ASP A 74 11.61 1.39 11.54
C ASP A 74 10.14 1.84 11.44
N ILE A 75 9.31 0.99 10.84
CA ILE A 75 7.87 1.18 10.73
C ILE A 75 7.14 -0.12 11.03
N SER A 76 6.18 -0.05 11.95
CA SER A 76 5.30 -1.17 12.25
C SER A 76 4.38 -1.43 11.05
N VAL A 77 4.29 -2.69 10.66
CA VAL A 77 3.36 -3.18 9.64
C VAL A 77 2.08 -3.76 10.25
N ASP A 78 1.92 -3.66 11.57
CA ASP A 78 0.71 -4.05 12.29
C ASP A 78 -0.41 -3.04 12.03
N PRO A 79 -1.52 -3.41 11.36
CA PRO A 79 -2.63 -2.51 11.09
C PRO A 79 -3.37 -2.05 12.35
N ASP A 80 -3.25 -2.77 13.48
CA ASP A 80 -3.82 -2.40 14.77
C ASP A 80 -2.97 -1.38 15.51
N ASN A 81 -1.65 -1.40 15.30
CA ASN A 81 -0.72 -0.53 15.99
C ASN A 81 0.32 0.07 15.02
N PRO A 82 -0.11 0.90 14.04
CA PRO A 82 0.79 1.51 13.09
C PRO A 82 1.66 2.56 13.79
N ARG A 83 2.97 2.31 13.84
CA ARG A 83 3.96 3.19 14.46
C ARG A 83 5.15 3.41 13.56
N VAL A 84 5.82 4.54 13.77
CA VAL A 84 7.06 4.89 13.08
C VAL A 84 8.10 5.27 14.12
N PHE A 85 9.28 4.73 13.97
CA PHE A 85 10.39 4.93 14.90
C PHE A 85 11.60 5.56 14.19
N ALA A 86 12.32 6.40 14.92
CA ALA A 86 13.64 6.91 14.56
C ALA A 86 14.56 6.80 15.79
N ASP A 87 15.69 6.10 15.69
CA ASP A 87 16.59 5.84 16.80
C ASP A 87 15.86 5.31 18.05
N ASP A 88 14.93 4.35 17.87
CA ASP A 88 14.05 3.81 18.93
C ASP A 88 13.04 4.82 19.53
N GLU A 89 13.03 6.08 19.10
CA GLU A 89 12.01 7.07 19.45
C GLU A 89 10.74 6.87 18.63
N ASP A 90 9.57 6.76 19.27
CA ASP A 90 8.27 6.77 18.58
C ASP A 90 7.96 8.17 18.05
N ILE A 91 8.07 8.35 16.75
CA ILE A 91 7.84 9.61 16.04
C ILE A 91 6.47 9.69 15.36
N SER A 92 5.56 8.74 15.62
CA SER A 92 4.27 8.59 14.91
C SER A 92 3.39 9.85 14.96
N GLU A 93 3.42 10.59 16.06
CA GLU A 93 2.71 11.87 16.20
C GLU A 93 3.53 13.02 15.61
N ALA A 94 4.84 13.04 15.84
CA ALA A 94 5.72 14.12 15.40
C ALA A 94 5.71 14.27 13.86
N ILE A 95 5.71 13.16 13.12
CA ILE A 95 5.66 13.17 11.65
C ILE A 95 4.33 13.68 11.07
N ARG A 96 3.30 13.87 11.90
CA ARG A 96 1.98 14.39 11.52
C ARG A 96 1.79 15.87 11.86
N SER A 97 2.81 16.50 12.44
CA SER A 97 2.79 17.95 12.73
C SER A 97 2.61 18.78 11.46
N SER A 98 2.13 20.03 11.61
CA SER A 98 2.02 20.99 10.51
C SER A 98 3.39 21.33 9.92
N GLU A 99 4.40 21.48 10.76
CA GLU A 99 5.79 21.72 10.36
C GLU A 99 6.30 20.62 9.42
N VAL A 100 6.24 19.36 9.83
CA VAL A 100 6.66 18.25 8.98
C VAL A 100 5.81 18.18 7.70
N SER A 101 4.49 18.34 7.83
CA SER A 101 3.56 18.25 6.71
C SER A 101 3.84 19.28 5.61
N SER A 102 4.27 20.49 5.96
CA SER A 102 4.62 21.54 4.98
C SER A 102 5.92 21.27 4.23
N HIS A 103 6.81 20.43 4.78
CA HIS A 103 8.12 20.12 4.22
C HIS A 103 8.17 18.81 3.43
N VAL A 104 7.16 17.95 3.53
CA VAL A 104 7.17 16.63 2.86
C VAL A 104 7.41 16.73 1.35
N SER A 105 6.75 17.71 0.69
CA SER A 105 6.91 17.87 -0.77
C SER A 105 8.32 18.30 -1.18
N LYS A 106 9.03 19.02 -0.32
CA LYS A 106 10.42 19.44 -0.58
C LYS A 106 11.38 18.25 -0.59
N VAL A 107 11.10 17.25 0.23
CA VAL A 107 11.86 16.00 0.30
C VAL A 107 11.39 15.01 -0.78
N SER A 108 10.09 14.85 -0.97
CA SER A 108 9.52 13.89 -1.91
C SER A 108 9.70 14.25 -3.38
N ASN A 109 10.02 15.51 -3.70
CA ASN A 109 10.34 15.95 -5.07
C ASN A 109 11.79 15.67 -5.47
N VAL A 110 12.67 15.33 -4.53
CA VAL A 110 14.07 14.98 -4.80
C VAL A 110 14.13 13.54 -5.34
N ILE A 111 14.44 13.41 -6.63
CA ILE A 111 14.40 12.09 -7.31
C ILE A 111 15.30 11.03 -6.63
N PRO A 112 16.57 11.33 -6.25
CA PRO A 112 17.40 10.37 -5.53
C PRO A 112 16.77 9.89 -4.20
N VAL A 113 16.11 10.77 -3.45
CA VAL A 113 15.38 10.41 -2.22
C VAL A 113 14.25 9.43 -2.52
N ARG A 114 13.49 9.66 -3.59
CA ARG A 114 12.44 8.72 -4.01
C ARG A 114 13.01 7.34 -4.29
N ASN A 115 14.18 7.25 -4.94
CA ASN A 115 14.80 5.96 -5.22
C ASN A 115 15.15 5.19 -3.92
N VAL A 116 15.66 5.89 -2.91
CA VAL A 116 15.92 5.29 -1.58
C VAL A 116 14.61 4.77 -0.95
N LEU A 117 13.57 5.59 -0.96
CA LEU A 117 12.27 5.23 -0.40
C LEU A 117 11.60 4.07 -1.14
N ILE A 118 11.63 4.07 -2.47
CA ILE A 118 11.09 2.96 -3.28
C ILE A 118 11.81 1.65 -2.94
N ALA A 119 13.15 1.68 -2.81
CA ALA A 119 13.91 0.51 -2.41
C ALA A 119 13.52 0.01 -1.01
N ALA A 120 13.38 0.91 -0.04
CA ALA A 120 12.96 0.58 1.32
C ALA A 120 11.54 0.00 1.34
N GLN A 121 10.58 0.62 0.64
CA GLN A 121 9.19 0.14 0.53
C GLN A 121 9.13 -1.26 -0.07
N ARG A 122 9.88 -1.52 -1.14
CA ARG A 122 10.00 -2.86 -1.75
C ARG A 122 10.59 -3.89 -0.79
N ALA A 123 11.58 -3.49 0.04
CA ALA A 123 12.15 -4.36 1.05
C ALA A 123 11.13 -4.76 2.12
N TYR A 124 10.30 -3.82 2.60
CA TYR A 124 9.19 -4.11 3.52
C TYR A 124 8.16 -5.06 2.88
N ILE A 125 7.77 -4.82 1.64
CA ILE A 125 6.84 -5.70 0.91
C ILE A 125 7.42 -7.10 0.74
N ALA A 126 8.68 -7.22 0.32
CA ALA A 126 9.34 -8.50 0.09
C ALA A 126 9.51 -9.31 1.38
N ARG A 127 9.76 -8.66 2.52
CA ARG A 127 9.89 -9.31 3.83
C ARG A 127 8.63 -10.07 4.22
N GLU A 128 7.45 -9.60 3.81
CA GLU A 128 6.17 -10.24 4.14
C GLU A 128 5.93 -11.57 3.41
N ALA A 129 6.79 -11.95 2.46
CA ALA A 129 6.74 -13.29 1.86
C ALA A 129 7.24 -14.40 2.80
N SER A 130 7.93 -14.05 3.89
CA SER A 130 8.44 -15.02 4.86
C SER A 130 7.35 -15.53 5.79
N ALA A 131 7.39 -16.82 6.13
CA ALA A 131 6.54 -17.41 7.17
C ALA A 131 6.77 -16.81 8.57
N ASP A 132 7.95 -16.22 8.80
CA ASP A 132 8.31 -15.56 10.06
C ASP A 132 7.94 -14.07 10.06
N SER A 133 7.32 -13.54 9.00
CA SER A 133 6.86 -12.15 8.92
C SER A 133 5.60 -11.91 9.75
N PHE A 134 5.20 -10.64 9.87
CA PHE A 134 3.96 -10.27 10.57
C PHE A 134 2.75 -11.01 10.01
N SER A 135 2.60 -11.07 8.68
CA SER A 135 1.49 -11.75 8.02
C SER A 135 1.65 -13.27 7.92
N GLY A 136 2.79 -13.84 8.33
CA GLY A 136 3.08 -15.25 8.15
C GLY A 136 3.16 -15.68 6.67
N GLY A 137 3.49 -14.75 5.78
CA GLY A 137 3.53 -15.00 4.33
C GLY A 137 2.19 -14.85 3.61
N LEU A 138 1.12 -14.42 4.30
CA LEU A 138 -0.22 -14.30 3.71
C LEU A 138 -0.30 -13.11 2.74
N GLY A 139 0.12 -11.91 3.17
CA GLY A 139 0.03 -10.75 2.30
C GLY A 139 0.32 -9.40 2.96
N ILE A 140 0.28 -8.36 2.14
CA ILE A 140 0.49 -6.97 2.57
C ILE A 140 -0.41 -6.01 1.80
N VAL A 141 -0.95 -5.03 2.50
CA VAL A 141 -1.63 -3.86 1.91
C VAL A 141 -0.72 -2.66 2.03
N ALA A 142 -0.20 -2.17 0.91
CA ALA A 142 0.60 -0.97 0.83
C ALA A 142 -0.21 0.19 0.24
N GLU A 143 -0.22 1.35 0.90
CA GLU A 143 -0.90 2.54 0.40
C GLU A 143 0.06 3.68 0.12
N GLY A 144 -0.27 4.47 -0.91
CA GLY A 144 0.56 5.62 -1.29
C GLY A 144 0.00 6.46 -2.43
N ARG A 145 0.91 6.82 -3.36
CA ARG A 145 0.61 7.60 -4.57
C ARG A 145 1.26 7.05 -5.84
N ASP A 146 2.13 6.07 -5.71
CA ASP A 146 2.86 5.44 -6.79
C ASP A 146 3.12 3.95 -6.53
N ILE A 147 2.32 3.37 -5.64
CA ILE A 147 2.47 1.97 -5.27
C ILE A 147 2.08 1.08 -6.46
N THR A 148 0.94 1.40 -7.10
CA THR A 148 0.38 0.63 -8.22
C THR A 148 1.21 0.71 -9.50
N THR A 149 2.08 1.72 -9.64
CA THR A 149 2.80 2.01 -10.89
C THR A 149 4.32 1.90 -10.76
N VAL A 150 4.87 2.16 -9.57
CA VAL A 150 6.32 2.24 -9.36
C VAL A 150 6.80 1.25 -8.32
N VAL A 151 6.19 1.24 -7.13
CA VAL A 151 6.68 0.40 -6.02
C VAL A 151 6.38 -1.08 -6.25
N SER A 152 5.13 -1.40 -6.55
CA SER A 152 4.65 -2.77 -6.79
C SER A 152 3.72 -2.82 -8.01
N PRO A 153 4.24 -2.56 -9.23
CA PRO A 153 3.44 -2.56 -10.45
C PRO A 153 2.95 -3.95 -10.85
N ASP A 154 3.47 -4.96 -10.22
CA ASP A 154 3.17 -6.38 -10.37
C ASP A 154 2.35 -6.95 -9.18
N ALA A 155 1.77 -6.08 -8.34
CA ALA A 155 0.89 -6.51 -7.26
C ALA A 155 -0.38 -7.19 -7.81
N GLU A 156 -0.84 -8.23 -7.13
CA GLU A 156 -2.01 -9.04 -7.50
C GLU A 156 -3.28 -8.19 -7.52
N VAL A 157 -3.37 -7.22 -6.60
CA VAL A 157 -4.49 -6.26 -6.54
C VAL A 157 -3.93 -4.84 -6.62
N ARG A 158 -4.33 -4.09 -7.65
CA ARG A 158 -3.93 -2.69 -7.85
C ARG A 158 -5.14 -1.80 -7.96
N VAL A 159 -5.27 -0.85 -7.03
CA VAL A 159 -6.44 0.02 -6.92
C VAL A 159 -6.04 1.49 -6.90
N LEU A 160 -6.75 2.28 -7.69
CA LEU A 160 -6.79 3.73 -7.56
C LEU A 160 -8.10 4.12 -6.88
N LEU A 161 -8.02 4.54 -5.62
CA LEU A 161 -9.16 5.01 -4.86
C LEU A 161 -9.36 6.51 -5.10
N THR A 162 -10.53 6.90 -5.60
CA THR A 162 -10.86 8.29 -5.92
C THR A 162 -12.13 8.77 -5.22
N ALA A 163 -12.30 10.07 -5.12
CA ALA A 163 -13.55 10.72 -4.73
C ALA A 163 -13.58 12.15 -5.26
N ARG A 164 -14.79 12.71 -5.47
CA ARG A 164 -14.98 14.11 -5.81
C ARG A 164 -14.30 15.01 -4.77
N GLU A 165 -13.81 16.17 -5.23
CA GLU A 165 -13.03 17.06 -4.39
C GLU A 165 -13.81 17.55 -3.16
N GLU A 166 -15.10 17.91 -3.33
CA GLU A 166 -15.97 18.36 -2.24
C GLU A 166 -16.13 17.27 -1.15
N VAL A 167 -16.23 16.00 -1.56
CA VAL A 167 -16.33 14.86 -0.64
C VAL A 167 -15.03 14.69 0.13
N ARG A 168 -13.89 14.80 -0.55
CA ARG A 168 -12.56 14.71 0.08
C ARG A 168 -12.34 15.84 1.08
N GLN A 169 -12.76 17.07 0.73
CA GLN A 169 -12.68 18.23 1.63
C GLN A 169 -13.58 18.05 2.86
N ALA A 170 -14.84 17.60 2.67
CA ALA A 170 -15.77 17.34 3.77
C ALA A 170 -15.24 16.28 4.74
N ARG A 171 -14.69 15.17 4.22
CA ARG A 171 -14.10 14.12 5.05
C ARG A 171 -12.90 14.61 5.88
N ARG A 172 -12.11 15.54 5.33
CA ARG A 172 -10.97 16.15 6.05
C ARG A 172 -11.40 17.08 7.15
N THR A 173 -12.42 17.93 6.91
CA THR A 173 -12.96 18.85 7.94
C THR A 173 -13.51 18.05 9.12
N GLY A 174 -14.09 16.87 8.89
CA GLY A 174 -14.56 15.97 9.96
C GLY A 174 -13.41 15.23 10.68
N GLN A 175 -12.24 15.11 10.07
CA GLN A 175 -11.04 14.45 10.63
C GLN A 175 -10.01 15.44 11.18
N ALA A 176 -10.35 16.73 11.31
CA ALA A 176 -9.41 17.81 11.64
C ALA A 176 -8.48 17.45 12.80
N VAL A 177 -7.31 16.94 12.45
CA VAL A 177 -6.14 16.95 13.33
C VAL A 177 -5.80 18.42 13.53
N LYS A 178 -5.77 18.87 14.78
CA LYS A 178 -5.44 20.25 15.15
C LYS A 178 -4.15 20.67 14.43
N GLY A 179 -4.27 21.61 13.48
CA GLY A 179 -3.12 22.31 12.92
C GLY A 179 -2.79 22.11 11.43
N VAL A 180 -3.49 21.21 10.69
CA VAL A 180 -3.27 21.07 9.24
C VAL A 180 -4.47 21.58 8.48
N GLY A 181 -4.33 22.72 7.77
CA GLY A 181 -5.39 23.35 6.97
C GLY A 181 -5.73 22.53 5.72
N ALA A 182 -6.98 22.63 5.25
CA ALA A 182 -7.42 22.02 3.99
C ALA A 182 -6.61 22.50 2.77
N GLU A 183 -6.12 23.76 2.81
CA GLU A 183 -5.28 24.36 1.77
C GLU A 183 -3.91 23.69 1.65
N ASP A 184 -3.28 23.31 2.76
CA ASP A 184 -1.98 22.63 2.77
C ASP A 184 -2.02 21.27 2.06
N VAL A 185 -3.16 20.60 2.12
CA VAL A 185 -3.32 19.27 1.53
C VAL A 185 -3.60 19.34 0.03
N ALA A 186 -4.37 20.34 -0.42
CA ALA A 186 -4.60 20.57 -1.85
C ALA A 186 -3.29 21.00 -2.54
N ALA A 187 -2.50 21.85 -1.88
CA ALA A 187 -1.17 22.23 -2.35
C ALA A 187 -0.25 21.02 -2.45
N ARG A 188 -0.30 20.10 -1.49
CA ARG A 188 0.48 18.87 -1.50
C ARG A 188 0.03 17.91 -2.61
N ASP A 189 -1.28 17.66 -2.78
CA ASP A 189 -1.78 16.83 -3.88
C ASP A 189 -1.33 17.39 -5.25
N LYS A 190 -1.34 18.73 -5.41
CA LYS A 190 -0.84 19.40 -6.61
C LYS A 190 0.68 19.29 -6.78
N ALA A 191 1.44 19.30 -5.70
CA ALA A 191 2.88 19.11 -5.75
C ALA A 191 3.23 17.67 -6.11
N ASP A 192 2.59 16.69 -5.45
CA ASP A 192 2.80 15.27 -5.68
C ASP A 192 2.37 14.86 -7.10
N SER A 193 1.31 15.46 -7.68
CA SER A 193 0.85 15.18 -9.05
C SER A 193 1.85 15.59 -10.15
N LYS A 194 2.87 16.38 -9.84
CA LYS A 194 3.94 16.73 -10.78
C LYS A 194 4.94 15.59 -10.97
N VAL A 195 5.06 14.70 -10.01
CA VAL A 195 6.05 13.62 -10.00
C VAL A 195 5.44 12.22 -10.01
N THR A 196 4.11 12.10 -9.78
CA THR A 196 3.39 10.81 -9.77
C THR A 196 2.01 10.95 -10.39
N SER A 197 1.59 9.93 -11.18
CA SER A 197 0.27 9.87 -11.82
C SER A 197 -0.72 9.09 -10.95
N PHE A 198 -1.18 9.68 -9.83
CA PHE A 198 -2.18 9.05 -8.95
C PHE A 198 -3.60 9.63 -9.11
N LEU A 199 -3.83 10.38 -10.17
CA LEU A 199 -5.16 10.95 -10.50
C LEU A 199 -5.85 10.17 -11.61
N THR A 200 -5.11 9.36 -12.35
CA THR A 200 -5.61 8.51 -13.44
C THR A 200 -5.02 7.12 -13.29
N ALA A 201 -5.87 6.10 -13.41
CA ALA A 201 -5.43 4.72 -13.33
C ALA A 201 -4.52 4.37 -14.52
N ALA A 202 -3.45 3.65 -14.25
CA ALA A 202 -2.64 3.00 -15.27
C ALA A 202 -3.32 1.70 -15.74
N ASP A 203 -2.81 1.11 -16.82
CA ASP A 203 -3.32 -0.16 -17.33
C ASP A 203 -3.32 -1.26 -16.24
N GLY A 204 -4.43 -1.95 -16.12
CA GLY A 204 -4.63 -3.01 -15.13
C GLY A 204 -4.78 -2.51 -13.68
N VAL A 205 -4.97 -1.21 -13.44
CA VAL A 205 -5.32 -0.64 -12.14
C VAL A 205 -6.82 -0.40 -12.08
N THR A 206 -7.49 -1.03 -11.13
CA THR A 206 -8.94 -0.87 -10.91
C THR A 206 -9.22 0.48 -10.24
N THR A 207 -10.09 1.30 -10.84
CA THR A 207 -10.53 2.56 -10.22
C THR A 207 -11.78 2.33 -9.38
N ILE A 208 -11.75 2.75 -8.12
CA ILE A 208 -12.91 2.81 -7.23
C ILE A 208 -13.20 4.27 -6.91
N ASP A 209 -14.29 4.82 -7.44
CA ASP A 209 -14.83 6.11 -7.02
C ASP A 209 -15.77 5.91 -5.83
N ASN A 210 -15.33 6.32 -4.65
CA ASN A 210 -16.12 6.19 -3.43
C ASN A 210 -16.85 7.48 -3.02
N SER A 211 -17.10 8.38 -3.97
CA SER A 211 -17.79 9.65 -3.71
C SER A 211 -19.15 9.46 -3.05
N ASP A 212 -19.88 8.45 -3.51
CA ASP A 212 -21.25 8.16 -3.06
C ASP A 212 -21.33 6.85 -2.24
N LEU A 213 -20.17 6.28 -1.88
CA LEU A 213 -20.06 5.08 -1.06
C LEU A 213 -19.71 5.45 0.38
N ASP A 214 -20.27 4.73 1.33
CA ASP A 214 -19.80 4.76 2.71
C ASP A 214 -18.53 3.89 2.88
N PHE A 215 -18.03 3.85 4.11
CA PHE A 215 -16.84 3.08 4.44
C PHE A 215 -17.03 1.58 4.22
N ALA A 216 -18.18 1.02 4.62
CA ALA A 216 -18.46 -0.40 4.53
C ALA A 216 -18.51 -0.86 3.07
N HIS A 217 -19.27 -0.17 2.22
CA HIS A 217 -19.35 -0.51 0.80
C HIS A 217 -18.01 -0.35 0.08
N THR A 218 -17.20 0.65 0.44
CA THR A 218 -15.85 0.80 -0.12
C THR A 218 -14.97 -0.38 0.28
N LEU A 219 -15.05 -0.81 1.53
CA LEU A 219 -14.29 -1.97 2.04
C LEU A 219 -14.74 -3.27 1.38
N ASP A 220 -16.05 -3.49 1.21
CA ASP A 220 -16.59 -4.69 0.56
C ASP A 220 -16.09 -4.84 -0.88
N LEU A 221 -16.02 -3.74 -1.63
CA LEU A 221 -15.44 -3.75 -2.99
C LEU A 221 -13.96 -4.16 -2.97
N LEU A 222 -13.19 -3.66 -2.00
CA LEU A 222 -11.77 -4.02 -1.86
C LEU A 222 -11.60 -5.49 -1.45
N ILE A 223 -12.45 -5.99 -0.55
CA ILE A 223 -12.46 -7.40 -0.14
C ILE A 223 -12.71 -8.29 -1.35
N GLY A 224 -13.73 -7.99 -2.17
CA GLY A 224 -14.03 -8.78 -3.37
C GLY A 224 -12.86 -8.87 -4.34
N LEU A 225 -12.13 -7.76 -4.57
CA LEU A 225 -10.93 -7.78 -5.42
C LEU A 225 -9.80 -8.66 -4.86
N VAL A 226 -9.66 -8.73 -3.55
CA VAL A 226 -8.64 -9.58 -2.92
C VAL A 226 -9.06 -11.04 -2.96
N GLU A 227 -10.33 -11.35 -2.73
CA GLU A 227 -10.89 -12.71 -2.83
C GLU A 227 -10.72 -13.25 -4.26
N ASP A 228 -11.04 -12.46 -5.29
CA ASP A 228 -10.81 -12.82 -6.69
C ASP A 228 -9.33 -13.12 -6.98
N ALA A 229 -8.41 -12.33 -6.40
CA ALA A 229 -6.97 -12.54 -6.57
C ALA A 229 -6.47 -13.83 -5.88
N ILE A 230 -7.03 -14.16 -4.71
CA ILE A 230 -6.73 -15.42 -4.00
C ILE A 230 -7.20 -16.60 -4.84
N GLU A 231 -8.45 -16.58 -5.32
CA GLU A 231 -9.01 -17.65 -6.15
C GLU A 231 -8.20 -17.87 -7.44
N ASN A 232 -7.78 -16.77 -8.10
CA ASN A 232 -6.95 -16.85 -9.30
C ASN A 232 -5.57 -17.47 -8.99
N GLN A 233 -4.93 -17.10 -7.88
CA GLN A 233 -3.64 -17.65 -7.48
C GLN A 233 -3.74 -19.16 -7.17
N GLU A 234 -4.79 -19.58 -6.50
CA GLU A 234 -5.05 -21.00 -6.21
C GLU A 234 -5.27 -21.81 -7.49
N TYR A 235 -6.03 -21.24 -8.45
CA TYR A 235 -6.27 -21.86 -9.74
C TYR A 235 -4.98 -22.02 -10.56
N GLU A 236 -4.13 -20.97 -10.60
CA GLU A 236 -2.84 -21.03 -11.29
C GLU A 236 -1.91 -22.09 -10.69
N GLN A 237 -1.86 -22.20 -9.36
CA GLN A 237 -1.09 -23.22 -8.66
C GLN A 237 -1.62 -24.64 -8.97
N TYR A 238 -2.93 -24.81 -9.00
CA TYR A 238 -3.55 -26.08 -9.36
C TYR A 238 -3.23 -26.47 -10.81
N ALA A 239 -3.36 -25.53 -11.74
CA ALA A 239 -3.04 -25.75 -13.16
C ALA A 239 -1.56 -26.11 -13.37
N ALA A 240 -0.64 -25.40 -12.71
CA ALA A 240 0.79 -25.69 -12.77
C ALA A 240 1.14 -27.07 -12.20
N ASN A 241 0.45 -27.52 -11.16
CA ASN A 241 0.63 -28.86 -10.60
C ASN A 241 0.13 -29.94 -11.58
N LEU A 242 -0.94 -29.68 -12.34
CA LEU A 242 -1.44 -30.63 -13.35
C LEU A 242 -0.48 -30.77 -14.54
N GLU A 243 0.14 -29.67 -14.99
CA GLU A 243 1.13 -29.72 -16.09
C GLU A 243 2.40 -30.49 -15.71
N GLY A 244 2.70 -30.63 -14.42
CA GLY A 244 3.82 -31.45 -13.90
C GLY A 244 3.51 -32.93 -13.80
N TYR A 245 2.27 -33.37 -14.00
CA TYR A 245 1.91 -34.77 -14.11
C TYR A 245 2.14 -35.22 -15.56
N GLU A 246 3.30 -35.83 -15.86
CA GLU A 246 3.45 -36.70 -17.02
C GLU A 246 2.47 -37.86 -16.83
N LEU A 247 1.43 -37.92 -17.68
CA LEU A 247 0.54 -39.08 -17.75
C LEU A 247 1.41 -40.28 -18.13
N ASP A 248 1.54 -41.22 -17.22
CA ASP A 248 2.21 -42.51 -17.52
C ASP A 248 1.41 -43.16 -18.66
N GLU A 249 2.08 -43.67 -19.71
CA GLU A 249 1.46 -44.27 -20.93
C GLU A 249 0.49 -45.41 -20.61
N GLY A 250 0.25 -45.74 -19.34
CA GLY A 250 -0.69 -46.74 -18.84
C GLY A 250 -2.09 -46.24 -18.51
N ASP A 251 -2.34 -44.93 -18.46
CA ASP A 251 -3.62 -44.36 -17.99
C ASP A 251 -4.59 -43.93 -19.12
N GLU A 252 -4.36 -44.40 -20.37
CA GLU A 252 -5.28 -44.13 -21.50
C GLU A 252 -6.72 -44.64 -21.27
N ASP A 253 -6.93 -45.55 -20.33
CA ASP A 253 -8.25 -46.09 -20.02
C ASP A 253 -9.13 -45.15 -19.16
N LEU A 254 -8.56 -44.13 -18.54
CA LEU A 254 -9.28 -43.15 -17.72
C LEU A 254 -9.84 -41.95 -18.53
N ILE A 255 -9.35 -41.72 -19.74
CA ILE A 255 -9.76 -40.60 -20.59
C ILE A 255 -10.91 -41.00 -21.54
N SER A 256 -11.23 -42.29 -21.68
CA SER A 256 -12.38 -42.72 -22.49
C SER A 256 -13.70 -42.59 -21.76
N GLY A 257 -14.11 -41.37 -21.60
CA GLY A 257 -15.46 -40.90 -21.36
C GLY A 257 -16.49 -41.86 -20.83
N ARG A 258 -16.81 -41.77 -19.55
CA ARG A 258 -18.20 -41.80 -19.07
C ARG A 258 -18.30 -41.18 -17.67
N GLY A 259 -18.92 -40.02 -17.62
CA GLY A 259 -19.65 -39.59 -16.42
C GLY A 259 -19.08 -38.46 -15.60
N PHE A 260 -18.84 -37.29 -16.19
CA PHE A 260 -19.04 -36.07 -15.42
C PHE A 260 -20.43 -35.54 -15.73
N THR A 261 -21.38 -36.04 -14.95
CA THR A 261 -22.71 -35.43 -14.89
C THR A 261 -22.64 -34.17 -14.05
N GLU A 262 -23.23 -33.08 -14.57
CA GLU A 262 -23.63 -31.89 -13.81
C GLU A 262 -24.31 -32.26 -12.48
N GLY A 263 -23.55 -32.24 -11.38
CA GLY A 263 -24.09 -32.66 -10.08
C GLY A 263 -23.32 -32.19 -8.84
N ALA A 264 -22.18 -31.56 -8.99
CA ALA A 264 -21.36 -31.17 -7.83
C ALA A 264 -21.38 -29.64 -7.53
N ARG A 265 -22.50 -28.98 -7.78
CA ARG A 265 -22.80 -27.69 -7.17
C ARG A 265 -23.88 -27.90 -6.12
N LYS A 266 -23.47 -28.25 -4.92
CA LYS A 266 -24.16 -28.09 -3.61
C LYS A 266 -23.70 -29.24 -2.71
N GLU A 267 -22.75 -28.92 -1.86
CA GLU A 267 -22.70 -29.38 -0.48
C GLU A 267 -21.39 -28.92 0.14
N GLY A 268 -21.49 -27.88 0.90
CA GLY A 268 -20.99 -27.61 2.22
C GLY A 268 -19.56 -28.05 2.55
N CYS A 269 -18.59 -27.21 2.37
CA CYS A 269 -17.38 -27.28 3.19
C CYS A 269 -17.56 -26.37 4.40
N ILE A 270 -18.04 -26.95 5.50
CA ILE A 270 -18.00 -26.35 6.83
C ILE A 270 -16.58 -26.56 7.33
N CYS A 271 -15.75 -25.55 7.27
CA CYS A 271 -14.51 -25.51 8.04
C CYS A 271 -14.78 -24.91 9.39
N HIS A 272 -14.76 -25.75 10.41
CA HIS A 272 -14.75 -25.39 11.81
C HIS A 272 -13.35 -24.97 12.24
N ARG A 273 -13.31 -23.82 12.91
CA ARG A 273 -12.37 -23.20 13.85
C ARG A 273 -11.20 -22.43 13.24
#